data_bdee51f75b44d9e64cd566c375016537
#
_entry.id   bdee51f75b44d9e64cd566c375016537
#
_cell.length_a   1.000
_cell.length_b   1.000
_cell.length_c   1.000
_cell.angle_alpha   90.00
_cell.angle_beta   90.00
_cell.angle_gamma   90.00
#
_symmetry.space_group_name_H-M   'P 1'
#
loop_
_entity.id
_entity.type
_entity.pdbx_description
1 polymer ?
#
loop_
_entity_poly.entity_id
_entity_poly.type
_entity_poly.pdbx_seq_one_letter_code
_entity_poly.pdbx_strand_id
1 'polypeptide(L)'
;MTVTLRLLGIAFRSLLRAKRRNALAGGSMALGTAALVLASGLADGISRQLSDNLVAVQTGHLQVVVRPDDFQPQNNPFDAYGQDRLPDAASLARRIEDAGRASGVRRAVPYLFVRGNAMAGSRSSVAWIVGIDPAREPELRAAQPPIAGSFLPEGDDMAVYLAEVAARKLRVGVGDSVSFVVQTPQGAVNSLDAIVCGVFPKGAPWYDNAFYVSLGAAQALLDWPGGATNVKVVLEDGSPRAIARVRRVVEAAVAAARLGPLPKSTQVRVESFAEAGRFSWAIIQANQAALVMLSAFLYAAAGVGVVNAMLMSVRERTREIGTMRALGMRRSRVVRLFVLEGLALGAVSAVAGAAVGGAVVLYLAAAGIPMKAAALAWMAGGETLYPALVPSSVLRAALSIVVLSTVAALYPAFSASRLEPREALQHV
;
A
#
# COMPACT_ATOMS: atom_id res chain seq x y z
N MET A 1 -5.12 10.32 43.03
CA MET A 1 -3.86 10.12 42.26
C MET A 1 -2.81 9.28 43.01
N THR A 2 -2.59 9.49 44.32
CA THR A 2 -1.58 8.78 45.11
C THR A 2 -1.79 7.26 45.30
N VAL A 3 -3.04 6.78 45.42
CA VAL A 3 -3.34 5.33 45.60
C VAL A 3 -3.07 4.52 44.34
N THR A 4 -3.39 5.05 43.15
CA THR A 4 -3.18 4.38 41.87
C THR A 4 -1.68 4.25 41.54
N LEU A 5 -0.87 5.25 41.83
CA LEU A 5 0.60 5.22 41.68
C LEU A 5 1.26 4.17 42.60
N ARG A 6 0.78 4.04 43.83
CA ARG A 6 1.28 3.00 44.77
C ARG A 6 0.88 1.58 44.28
N LEU A 7 -0.34 1.39 43.72
CA LEU A 7 -0.76 0.13 43.17
C LEU A 7 0.02 -0.24 41.90
N LEU A 8 0.36 0.72 41.02
CA LEU A 8 1.26 0.53 39.91
C LEU A 8 2.66 0.07 40.33
N GLY A 9 3.21 0.67 41.37
CA GLY A 9 4.51 0.26 41.94
C GLY A 9 4.49 -1.19 42.48
N ILE A 10 3.37 -1.59 43.10
CA ILE A 10 3.18 -2.97 43.58
C ILE A 10 3.02 -3.93 42.39
N ALA A 11 2.24 -3.57 41.35
CA ALA A 11 2.06 -4.35 40.14
C ALA A 11 3.39 -4.57 39.41
N PHE A 12 4.22 -3.55 39.29
CA PHE A 12 5.54 -3.68 38.66
C PHE A 12 6.52 -4.56 39.48
N ARG A 13 6.51 -4.45 40.80
CA ARG A 13 7.32 -5.34 41.65
C ARG A 13 6.83 -6.79 41.62
N SER A 14 5.53 -7.02 41.47
CA SER A 14 4.97 -8.38 41.34
C SER A 14 5.43 -9.05 40.03
N LEU A 15 5.56 -8.29 38.93
CA LEU A 15 6.11 -8.78 37.68
C LEU A 15 7.55 -9.31 37.82
N LEU A 16 8.36 -8.67 38.67
CA LEU A 16 9.74 -9.06 38.91
C LEU A 16 9.90 -10.28 39.86
N ARG A 17 8.89 -10.63 40.65
CA ARG A 17 8.95 -11.78 41.56
C ARG A 17 8.72 -13.12 40.85
N ALA A 18 7.82 -13.20 39.88
CA ALA A 18 7.50 -14.42 39.11
C ALA A 18 8.19 -14.42 37.74
N LYS A 19 9.51 -14.21 37.68
CA LYS A 19 10.28 -13.95 36.44
C LYS A 19 10.03 -14.95 35.32
N ARG A 20 10.14 -16.27 35.59
CA ARG A 20 10.01 -17.31 34.56
C ARG A 20 8.62 -17.31 33.90
N ARG A 21 7.59 -17.24 34.69
CA ARG A 21 6.19 -17.26 34.21
C ARG A 21 5.83 -15.97 33.45
N ASN A 22 6.16 -14.83 34.06
CA ASN A 22 5.88 -13.54 33.41
C ASN A 22 6.72 -13.35 32.14
N ALA A 23 7.93 -13.93 32.08
CA ALA A 23 8.72 -13.98 30.86
C ALA A 23 8.07 -14.84 29.77
N LEU A 24 7.47 -15.98 30.11
CA LEU A 24 6.75 -16.81 29.13
C LEU A 24 5.48 -16.11 28.60
N ALA A 25 4.66 -15.60 29.52
CA ALA A 25 3.45 -14.87 29.10
C ALA A 25 3.77 -13.56 28.38
N GLY A 26 4.70 -12.76 28.91
CA GLY A 26 5.16 -11.53 28.29
C GLY A 26 5.89 -11.81 26.98
N GLY A 27 6.68 -12.87 26.89
CA GLY A 27 7.35 -13.30 25.66
C GLY A 27 6.40 -13.69 24.56
N SER A 28 5.34 -14.46 24.87
CA SER A 28 4.32 -14.81 23.87
C SER A 28 3.55 -13.57 23.36
N MET A 29 3.24 -12.62 24.25
CA MET A 29 2.63 -11.34 23.86
C MET A 29 3.58 -10.45 23.05
N ALA A 30 4.88 -10.43 23.41
CA ALA A 30 5.88 -9.68 22.65
C ALA A 30 6.09 -10.28 21.26
N LEU A 31 6.12 -11.61 21.14
CA LEU A 31 6.15 -12.30 19.85
C LEU A 31 4.89 -12.01 19.02
N GLY A 32 3.71 -12.04 19.64
CA GLY A 32 2.46 -11.65 18.98
C GLY A 32 2.49 -10.21 18.48
N THR A 33 2.99 -9.27 19.30
CA THR A 33 3.15 -7.87 18.89
C THR A 33 4.18 -7.72 17.75
N ALA A 34 5.31 -8.43 17.83
CA ALA A 34 6.34 -8.41 16.79
C ALA A 34 5.78 -8.96 15.46
N ALA A 35 5.02 -10.07 15.51
CA ALA A 35 4.35 -10.63 14.34
C ALA A 35 3.33 -9.66 13.73
N LEU A 36 2.54 -8.97 14.56
CA LEU A 36 1.59 -7.95 14.09
C LEU A 36 2.30 -6.75 13.45
N VAL A 37 3.40 -6.28 14.03
CA VAL A 37 4.20 -5.19 13.46
C VAL A 37 4.83 -5.61 12.14
N LEU A 38 5.34 -6.84 12.05
CA LEU A 38 5.88 -7.39 10.81
C LEU A 38 4.80 -7.52 9.73
N ALA A 39 3.66 -8.11 10.06
CA ALA A 39 2.55 -8.28 9.13
C ALA A 39 1.99 -6.95 8.63
N SER A 40 1.83 -5.96 9.52
CA SER A 40 1.42 -4.62 9.11
C SER A 40 2.49 -3.91 8.27
N GLY A 41 3.79 -4.09 8.59
CA GLY A 41 4.88 -3.56 7.80
C GLY A 41 4.94 -4.12 6.37
N LEU A 42 4.65 -5.41 6.19
CA LEU A 42 4.50 -6.04 4.88
C LEU A 42 3.28 -5.48 4.12
N ALA A 43 2.12 -5.41 4.76
CA ALA A 43 0.90 -4.88 4.15
C ALA A 43 1.03 -3.39 3.77
N ASP A 44 1.63 -2.58 4.64
CA ASP A 44 1.92 -1.16 4.38
C ASP A 44 2.92 -1.02 3.22
N GLY A 45 3.95 -1.89 3.15
CA GLY A 45 4.92 -1.94 2.06
C GLY A 45 4.26 -2.24 0.70
N ILE A 46 3.44 -3.30 0.63
CA ILE A 46 2.68 -3.66 -0.57
C ILE A 46 1.76 -2.51 -1.00
N SER A 47 1.03 -1.93 -0.05
CA SER A 47 0.09 -0.83 -0.33
C SER A 47 0.80 0.40 -0.89
N ARG A 48 1.96 0.76 -0.33
CA ARG A 48 2.79 1.86 -0.83
C ARG A 48 3.31 1.56 -2.22
N GLN A 49 3.95 0.42 -2.41
CA GLN A 49 4.56 0.05 -3.69
C GLN A 49 3.54 0.01 -4.83
N LEU A 50 2.35 -0.55 -4.59
CA LEU A 50 1.25 -0.54 -5.58
C LEU A 50 0.74 0.88 -5.85
N SER A 51 0.54 1.70 -4.82
CA SER A 51 0.08 3.08 -4.97
C SER A 51 1.11 3.94 -5.69
N ASP A 52 2.39 3.84 -5.30
CA ASP A 52 3.48 4.61 -5.89
C ASP A 52 3.67 4.23 -7.37
N ASN A 53 3.57 2.93 -7.71
CA ASN A 53 3.60 2.46 -9.09
C ASN A 53 2.43 3.01 -9.92
N LEU A 54 1.19 2.98 -9.38
CA LEU A 54 0.04 3.57 -10.08
C LEU A 54 0.24 5.06 -10.33
N VAL A 55 0.66 5.79 -9.31
CA VAL A 55 0.87 7.23 -9.40
C VAL A 55 2.03 7.58 -10.34
N ALA A 56 3.16 6.89 -10.23
CA ALA A 56 4.34 7.18 -11.05
C ALA A 56 4.15 6.79 -12.51
N VAL A 57 3.56 5.61 -12.75
CA VAL A 57 3.60 4.97 -14.08
C VAL A 57 2.31 5.16 -14.88
N GLN A 58 1.13 5.20 -14.22
CA GLN A 58 -0.14 5.15 -14.95
C GLN A 58 -0.99 6.42 -14.80
N THR A 59 -1.47 6.70 -13.58
CA THR A 59 -2.62 7.59 -13.39
C THR A 59 -2.27 8.95 -12.79
N GLY A 60 -1.10 9.10 -12.17
CA GLY A 60 -0.89 10.20 -11.24
C GLY A 60 -1.74 10.05 -9.99
N HIS A 61 -1.83 11.07 -9.18
CA HIS A 61 -2.74 11.12 -8.03
C HIS A 61 -4.21 11.28 -8.46
N LEU A 62 -4.41 12.02 -9.56
CA LEU A 62 -5.67 12.17 -10.29
C LEU A 62 -5.38 11.99 -11.77
N GLN A 63 -6.40 11.58 -12.51
CA GLN A 63 -6.38 11.60 -13.97
C GLN A 63 -7.67 12.19 -14.53
N VAL A 64 -7.56 12.83 -15.68
CA VAL A 64 -8.69 13.23 -16.50
C VAL A 64 -8.77 12.30 -17.68
N VAL A 65 -9.89 11.66 -17.88
CA VAL A 65 -10.08 10.59 -18.86
C VAL A 65 -11.47 10.68 -19.48
N VAL A 66 -11.59 10.25 -20.74
CA VAL A 66 -12.89 10.06 -21.39
C VAL A 66 -13.37 8.64 -21.13
N ARG A 67 -14.61 8.50 -20.67
CA ARG A 67 -15.23 7.20 -20.40
C ARG A 67 -16.61 7.13 -21.06
N PRO A 68 -17.04 5.95 -21.56
CA PRO A 68 -18.42 5.71 -21.92
C PRO A 68 -19.37 6.01 -20.76
N ASP A 69 -20.61 6.45 -21.05
CA ASP A 69 -21.59 6.78 -20.03
C ASP A 69 -21.96 5.55 -19.17
N ASP A 70 -21.96 4.36 -19.78
CA ASP A 70 -22.20 3.05 -19.15
C ASP A 70 -20.93 2.35 -18.66
N PHE A 71 -19.78 3.05 -18.66
CA PHE A 71 -18.50 2.47 -18.25
C PHE A 71 -18.59 1.89 -16.84
N GLN A 72 -18.42 0.58 -16.77
CA GLN A 72 -18.23 -0.15 -15.52
C GLN A 72 -16.81 -0.69 -15.48
N PRO A 73 -15.99 -0.26 -14.51
CA PRO A 73 -14.64 -0.77 -14.40
C PRO A 73 -14.67 -2.26 -14.14
N GLN A 74 -14.06 -3.02 -15.03
CA GLN A 74 -13.77 -4.43 -14.84
C GLN A 74 -12.51 -4.53 -13.96
N ASN A 75 -12.32 -5.64 -13.24
CA ASN A 75 -11.11 -5.85 -12.45
C ASN A 75 -9.93 -6.20 -13.35
N ASN A 76 -9.57 -5.26 -14.23
CA ASN A 76 -8.50 -5.38 -15.20
C ASN A 76 -7.48 -4.25 -14.94
N PRO A 77 -6.17 -4.54 -14.83
CA PRO A 77 -5.14 -3.52 -14.62
C PRO A 77 -5.10 -2.45 -15.72
N PHE A 78 -5.63 -2.74 -16.90
CA PHE A 78 -5.65 -1.82 -18.03
C PHE A 78 -6.87 -0.88 -18.06
N ASP A 79 -7.85 -1.10 -17.20
CA ASP A 79 -8.98 -0.17 -17.03
C ASP A 79 -8.54 1.20 -16.48
N ALA A 80 -7.33 1.27 -15.91
CA ALA A 80 -6.73 2.53 -15.47
C ALA A 80 -6.49 3.50 -16.64
N TYR A 81 -6.25 2.98 -17.86
CA TYR A 81 -6.04 3.82 -19.02
C TYR A 81 -7.36 4.20 -19.70
N GLY A 82 -7.43 5.42 -20.25
CA GLY A 82 -8.48 5.80 -21.18
C GLY A 82 -8.32 5.05 -22.50
N GLN A 83 -9.41 4.77 -23.15
CA GLN A 83 -9.42 4.16 -24.51
C GLN A 83 -9.92 5.13 -25.55
N ASP A 84 -10.64 6.18 -25.12
CA ASP A 84 -11.20 7.19 -25.99
C ASP A 84 -10.32 8.43 -26.06
N ARG A 85 -10.40 9.13 -27.20
CA ARG A 85 -9.64 10.34 -27.43
C ARG A 85 -10.11 11.48 -26.54
N LEU A 86 -9.20 12.02 -25.75
CA LEU A 86 -9.34 13.31 -25.09
C LEU A 86 -8.73 14.37 -26.03
N PRO A 87 -9.54 15.22 -26.67
CA PRO A 87 -9.04 16.25 -27.57
C PRO A 87 -8.35 17.35 -26.79
N ASP A 88 -7.44 18.08 -27.46
CA ASP A 88 -6.73 19.25 -26.89
C ASP A 88 -6.08 19.00 -25.51
N ALA A 89 -5.61 17.77 -25.29
CA ALA A 89 -5.10 17.30 -24.00
C ALA A 89 -3.94 18.16 -23.46
N ALA A 90 -3.08 18.66 -24.33
CA ALA A 90 -1.97 19.55 -23.94
C ALA A 90 -2.46 20.92 -23.43
N SER A 91 -3.52 21.47 -24.04
CA SER A 91 -4.16 22.72 -23.58
C SER A 91 -4.87 22.50 -22.25
N LEU A 92 -5.59 21.38 -22.12
CA LEU A 92 -6.26 20.98 -20.87
C LEU A 92 -5.25 20.80 -19.73
N ALA A 93 -4.13 20.12 -19.99
CA ALA A 93 -3.08 19.92 -19.01
C ALA A 93 -2.53 21.25 -18.47
N ARG A 94 -2.22 22.20 -19.35
CA ARG A 94 -1.78 23.55 -18.94
C ARG A 94 -2.81 24.27 -18.09
N ARG A 95 -4.08 24.22 -18.46
CA ARG A 95 -5.18 24.83 -17.68
C ARG A 95 -5.30 24.23 -16.29
N ILE A 96 -5.15 22.89 -16.18
CA ILE A 96 -5.17 22.18 -14.89
C ILE A 96 -3.98 22.62 -14.02
N GLU A 97 -2.79 22.76 -14.59
CA GLU A 97 -1.60 23.24 -13.87
C GLU A 97 -1.80 24.68 -13.36
N ASP A 98 -2.25 25.57 -14.24
CA ASP A 98 -2.44 26.99 -13.90
C ASP A 98 -3.51 27.17 -12.81
N ALA A 99 -4.65 26.51 -12.95
CA ALA A 99 -5.72 26.55 -11.96
C ALA A 99 -5.37 25.85 -10.65
N GLY A 100 -4.59 24.77 -10.73
CA GLY A 100 -4.29 23.88 -9.60
C GLY A 100 -2.99 24.20 -8.86
N ARG A 101 -2.11 25.04 -9.39
CA ARG A 101 -0.79 25.35 -8.82
C ARG A 101 -0.87 25.79 -7.36
N ALA A 102 -1.76 26.76 -7.06
CA ALA A 102 -1.98 27.25 -5.69
C ALA A 102 -2.61 26.19 -4.76
N SER A 103 -3.20 25.14 -5.32
CA SER A 103 -3.87 24.05 -4.59
C SER A 103 -2.99 22.81 -4.40
N GLY A 104 -1.74 22.82 -4.95
CA GLY A 104 -0.79 21.73 -4.84
C GLY A 104 -0.70 20.81 -6.05
N VAL A 105 -1.17 21.24 -7.24
CA VAL A 105 -0.85 20.54 -8.50
C VAL A 105 0.59 20.84 -8.87
N ARG A 106 1.38 19.78 -8.95
CA ARG A 106 2.78 19.84 -9.34
C ARG A 106 2.94 19.82 -10.87
N ARG A 107 2.20 18.94 -11.54
CA ARG A 107 2.19 18.76 -13.00
C ARG A 107 0.90 18.13 -13.47
N ALA A 108 0.53 18.42 -14.72
CA ALA A 108 -0.49 17.69 -15.47
C ALA A 108 0.09 17.36 -16.85
N VAL A 109 0.15 16.08 -17.20
CA VAL A 109 0.87 15.57 -18.39
C VAL A 109 -0.09 14.72 -19.22
N PRO A 110 -0.23 14.97 -20.52
CA PRO A 110 -1.03 14.14 -21.41
C PRO A 110 -0.31 12.78 -21.63
N TYR A 111 -1.09 11.71 -21.60
CA TYR A 111 -0.71 10.33 -21.88
C TYR A 111 -1.55 9.78 -23.02
N LEU A 112 -0.93 9.04 -23.90
CA LEU A 112 -1.63 8.35 -24.95
C LEU A 112 -1.31 6.85 -24.87
N PHE A 113 -2.31 6.08 -24.48
CA PHE A 113 -2.22 4.63 -24.37
C PHE A 113 -2.87 3.96 -25.58
N VAL A 114 -2.16 3.04 -26.21
CA VAL A 114 -2.68 2.23 -27.29
C VAL A 114 -2.23 0.78 -27.19
N ARG A 115 -3.14 -0.11 -27.47
CA ARG A 115 -2.85 -1.53 -27.58
C ARG A 115 -2.56 -1.88 -29.03
N GLY A 116 -1.42 -2.57 -29.25
CA GLY A 116 -1.00 -3.01 -30.57
C GLY A 116 -0.16 -4.26 -30.51
N ASN A 117 0.57 -4.49 -31.59
CA ASN A 117 1.58 -5.54 -31.68
C ASN A 117 2.94 -4.90 -31.95
N ALA A 118 3.98 -5.39 -31.27
CA ALA A 118 5.37 -5.08 -31.56
C ALA A 118 6.00 -6.26 -32.31
N MET A 119 6.75 -5.98 -33.33
CA MET A 119 7.38 -6.96 -34.22
C MET A 119 8.88 -6.68 -34.35
N ALA A 120 9.69 -7.74 -34.38
CA ALA A 120 11.12 -7.68 -34.68
C ALA A 120 11.51 -8.92 -35.49
N GLY A 121 11.74 -8.72 -36.77
CA GLY A 121 11.92 -9.82 -37.73
C GLY A 121 10.69 -10.73 -37.76
N SER A 122 10.85 -12.02 -37.48
CA SER A 122 9.75 -13.01 -37.46
C SER A 122 9.05 -13.12 -36.08
N ARG A 123 9.44 -12.33 -35.09
CA ARG A 123 8.89 -12.38 -33.73
C ARG A 123 7.86 -11.29 -33.55
N SER A 124 6.82 -11.61 -32.78
CA SER A 124 5.79 -10.64 -32.40
C SER A 124 5.41 -10.79 -30.94
N SER A 125 4.98 -9.70 -30.33
CA SER A 125 4.45 -9.65 -28.97
C SER A 125 3.32 -8.62 -28.90
N VAL A 126 2.34 -8.86 -28.05
CA VAL A 126 1.39 -7.79 -27.70
C VAL A 126 2.17 -6.61 -27.12
N ALA A 127 1.84 -5.41 -27.55
CA ALA A 127 2.46 -4.18 -27.12
C ALA A 127 1.44 -3.26 -26.43
N TRP A 128 1.80 -2.78 -25.24
CA TRP A 128 1.15 -1.67 -24.56
C TRP A 128 2.01 -0.44 -24.85
N ILE A 129 1.64 0.31 -25.89
CA ILE A 129 2.38 1.47 -26.35
C ILE A 129 1.87 2.68 -25.57
N VAL A 130 2.78 3.38 -24.90
CA VAL A 130 2.47 4.53 -24.08
C VAL A 130 3.25 5.73 -24.60
N GLY A 131 2.53 6.69 -25.19
CA GLY A 131 3.07 7.96 -25.62
C GLY A 131 3.19 8.93 -24.45
N ILE A 132 4.40 9.42 -24.20
CA ILE A 132 4.73 10.32 -23.07
C ILE A 132 5.55 11.51 -23.53
N ASP A 133 5.58 12.55 -22.70
CA ASP A 133 6.57 13.64 -22.79
C ASP A 133 7.73 13.29 -21.84
N PRO A 134 8.91 12.85 -22.36
CA PRO A 134 10.00 12.37 -21.52
C PRO A 134 10.55 13.42 -20.55
N ALA A 135 10.51 14.71 -20.94
CA ALA A 135 10.97 15.82 -20.10
C ALA A 135 10.12 16.02 -18.85
N ARG A 136 8.86 15.59 -18.92
CA ARG A 136 7.86 15.82 -17.88
C ARG A 136 7.54 14.58 -17.03
N GLU A 137 8.34 13.52 -17.15
CA GLU A 137 8.13 12.20 -16.47
C GLU A 137 9.29 11.75 -15.57
N PRO A 138 9.78 12.61 -14.64
CA PRO A 138 10.85 12.20 -13.74
C PRO A 138 10.44 11.08 -12.77
N GLU A 139 9.15 10.98 -12.39
CA GLU A 139 8.64 9.92 -11.52
C GLU A 139 8.66 8.57 -12.26
N LEU A 140 8.28 8.53 -13.53
CA LEU A 140 8.37 7.32 -14.35
C LEU A 140 9.83 6.89 -14.51
N ARG A 141 10.71 7.84 -14.83
CA ARG A 141 12.15 7.60 -14.96
C ARG A 141 12.77 7.03 -13.69
N ALA A 142 12.34 7.54 -12.51
CA ALA A 142 12.79 7.05 -11.21
C ALA A 142 12.21 5.66 -10.88
N ALA A 143 10.94 5.41 -11.23
CA ALA A 143 10.26 4.14 -10.98
C ALA A 143 10.75 3.01 -11.90
N GLN A 144 11.19 3.36 -13.11
CA GLN A 144 11.67 2.42 -14.12
C GLN A 144 13.04 2.88 -14.68
N PRO A 145 14.13 2.81 -13.87
CA PRO A 145 15.47 3.19 -14.32
C PRO A 145 15.97 2.21 -15.39
N PRO A 146 16.76 2.69 -16.38
CA PRO A 146 17.31 1.81 -17.42
C PRO A 146 18.32 0.81 -16.85
N ILE A 147 18.21 -0.45 -17.26
CA ILE A 147 19.22 -1.51 -17.04
C ILE A 147 20.17 -1.64 -18.23
N ALA A 148 19.77 -1.12 -19.38
CA ALA A 148 20.60 -1.02 -20.59
C ALA A 148 20.19 0.21 -21.39
N GLY A 149 21.14 0.90 -22.01
CA GLY A 149 20.90 2.11 -22.77
C GLY A 149 20.50 3.31 -21.90
N SER A 150 19.56 4.11 -22.37
CA SER A 150 19.09 5.33 -21.72
C SER A 150 17.56 5.38 -21.65
N PHE A 151 17.02 6.22 -20.74
CA PHE A 151 15.62 6.60 -20.79
C PHE A 151 15.29 7.30 -22.11
N LEU A 152 14.03 7.34 -22.49
CA LEU A 152 13.55 7.94 -23.73
C LEU A 152 14.10 9.36 -23.91
N PRO A 153 14.81 9.65 -25.01
CA PRO A 153 15.36 11.00 -25.29
C PRO A 153 14.23 11.99 -25.65
N GLU A 154 14.46 13.26 -25.36
CA GLU A 154 13.54 14.33 -25.74
C GLU A 154 13.61 14.60 -27.24
N GLY A 155 12.44 14.75 -27.89
CA GLY A 155 12.36 15.15 -29.31
C GLY A 155 12.73 14.06 -30.31
N ASP A 156 12.93 12.81 -29.88
CA ASP A 156 13.20 11.70 -30.77
C ASP A 156 11.93 10.83 -30.89
N ASP A 157 11.24 11.00 -32.03
CA ASP A 157 10.01 10.26 -32.34
C ASP A 157 10.27 8.84 -32.86
N MET A 158 11.53 8.47 -33.08
CA MET A 158 11.93 7.13 -33.52
C MET A 158 12.46 6.27 -32.38
N ALA A 159 12.57 6.81 -31.17
CA ALA A 159 13.07 6.07 -30.01
C ALA A 159 11.97 5.29 -29.28
N VAL A 160 12.32 4.09 -28.80
CA VAL A 160 11.47 3.29 -27.91
C VAL A 160 12.24 2.83 -26.68
N TYR A 161 11.60 2.97 -25.53
CA TYR A 161 12.06 2.48 -24.23
C TYR A 161 11.13 1.35 -23.78
N LEU A 162 11.64 0.12 -23.58
CA LEU A 162 10.80 -1.05 -23.43
C LEU A 162 11.17 -1.91 -22.23
N ALA A 163 10.22 -2.73 -21.79
CA ALA A 163 10.40 -3.68 -20.70
C ALA A 163 11.38 -4.80 -21.08
N GLU A 164 12.20 -5.23 -20.12
CA GLU A 164 13.14 -6.36 -20.28
C GLU A 164 12.44 -7.63 -20.77
N VAL A 165 11.20 -7.89 -20.30
CA VAL A 165 10.42 -9.07 -20.72
C VAL A 165 10.04 -8.97 -22.20
N ALA A 166 9.64 -7.79 -22.67
CA ALA A 166 9.34 -7.54 -24.08
C ALA A 166 10.62 -7.67 -24.93
N ALA A 167 11.74 -7.08 -24.47
CA ALA A 167 13.04 -7.19 -25.13
C ALA A 167 13.46 -8.66 -25.32
N ARG A 168 13.34 -9.48 -24.29
CA ARG A 168 13.64 -10.93 -24.36
C ARG A 168 12.71 -11.69 -25.30
N LYS A 169 11.39 -11.40 -25.29
CA LYS A 169 10.42 -12.05 -26.19
C LYS A 169 10.72 -11.74 -27.66
N LEU A 170 11.01 -10.51 -27.95
CA LEU A 170 11.33 -10.05 -29.30
C LEU A 170 12.78 -10.34 -29.69
N ARG A 171 13.66 -10.65 -28.73
CA ARG A 171 15.12 -10.80 -28.86
C ARG A 171 15.78 -9.57 -29.45
N VAL A 172 15.43 -8.41 -28.89
CA VAL A 172 16.01 -7.12 -29.27
C VAL A 172 16.81 -6.53 -28.10
N GLY A 173 17.82 -5.78 -28.42
CA GLY A 173 18.64 -4.98 -27.52
C GLY A 173 18.69 -3.51 -27.92
N VAL A 174 19.47 -2.72 -27.21
CA VAL A 174 19.68 -1.29 -27.51
C VAL A 174 20.29 -1.15 -28.91
N GLY A 175 19.70 -0.31 -29.75
CA GLY A 175 20.09 -0.09 -31.15
C GLY A 175 19.32 -0.92 -32.17
N ASP A 176 18.57 -1.95 -31.74
CA ASP A 176 17.74 -2.75 -32.66
C ASP A 176 16.44 -2.03 -33.01
N SER A 177 15.84 -2.39 -34.15
CA SER A 177 14.57 -1.84 -34.62
C SER A 177 13.40 -2.70 -34.18
N VAL A 178 12.30 -2.03 -33.78
CA VAL A 178 11.01 -2.62 -33.46
C VAL A 178 9.91 -1.92 -34.25
N SER A 179 9.10 -2.67 -34.96
CA SER A 179 7.93 -2.16 -35.70
C SER A 179 6.66 -2.34 -34.87
N PHE A 180 5.94 -1.26 -34.65
CA PHE A 180 4.62 -1.29 -34.02
C PHE A 180 3.54 -1.33 -35.09
N VAL A 181 2.53 -2.17 -34.87
CA VAL A 181 1.34 -2.25 -35.72
C VAL A 181 0.11 -2.08 -34.84
N VAL A 182 -0.71 -1.10 -35.17
CA VAL A 182 -1.95 -0.80 -34.45
C VAL A 182 -3.11 -0.65 -35.43
N GLN A 183 -4.31 -0.86 -34.92
CA GLN A 183 -5.53 -0.47 -35.62
C GLN A 183 -5.96 0.89 -35.11
N THR A 184 -6.11 1.86 -36.01
CA THR A 184 -6.63 3.19 -35.65
C THR A 184 -8.13 3.10 -35.33
N PRO A 185 -8.70 4.05 -34.59
CA PRO A 185 -10.13 4.08 -34.31
C PRO A 185 -11.03 4.15 -35.56
N GLN A 186 -10.48 4.62 -36.67
CA GLN A 186 -11.15 4.65 -37.97
C GLN A 186 -11.12 3.30 -38.67
N GLY A 187 -10.46 2.30 -38.08
CA GLY A 187 -10.35 0.94 -38.64
C GLY A 187 -9.16 0.73 -39.57
N ALA A 188 -8.36 1.76 -39.86
CA ALA A 188 -7.15 1.63 -40.65
C ALA A 188 -6.03 0.94 -39.86
N VAL A 189 -5.16 0.20 -40.54
CA VAL A 189 -3.93 -0.31 -39.92
C VAL A 189 -2.82 0.67 -40.17
N ASN A 190 -2.16 1.08 -39.08
CA ASN A 190 -1.00 1.97 -39.14
C ASN A 190 0.21 1.31 -38.50
N SER A 191 1.41 1.74 -38.87
CA SER A 191 2.66 1.20 -38.36
C SER A 191 3.68 2.30 -38.08
N LEU A 192 4.57 2.03 -37.11
CA LEU A 192 5.68 2.90 -36.73
C LEU A 192 6.91 2.03 -36.47
N ASP A 193 8.01 2.38 -37.08
CA ASP A 193 9.30 1.76 -36.77
C ASP A 193 10.06 2.63 -35.76
N ALA A 194 10.60 1.99 -34.72
CA ALA A 194 11.33 2.69 -33.68
C ALA A 194 12.61 1.93 -33.31
N ILE A 195 13.62 2.66 -32.85
CA ILE A 195 14.91 2.13 -32.40
C ILE A 195 14.92 2.02 -30.88
N VAL A 196 15.33 0.89 -30.37
CA VAL A 196 15.44 0.66 -28.92
C VAL A 196 16.52 1.57 -28.33
N CYS A 197 16.12 2.60 -27.58
CA CYS A 197 17.05 3.51 -26.88
C CYS A 197 17.45 2.98 -25.50
N GLY A 198 16.62 2.13 -24.88
CA GLY A 198 16.92 1.53 -23.61
C GLY A 198 15.90 0.50 -23.16
N VAL A 199 16.28 -0.22 -22.12
CA VAL A 199 15.50 -1.32 -21.54
C VAL A 199 15.37 -1.07 -20.03
N PHE A 200 14.16 -1.18 -19.48
CA PHE A 200 13.91 -1.10 -18.05
C PHE A 200 13.70 -2.49 -17.43
N PRO A 201 14.00 -2.63 -16.13
CA PRO A 201 13.93 -3.94 -15.48
C PRO A 201 12.50 -4.47 -15.44
N LYS A 202 12.39 -5.77 -15.35
CA LYS A 202 11.13 -6.44 -15.08
C LYS A 202 10.55 -5.92 -13.75
N GLY A 203 9.30 -5.48 -13.80
CA GLY A 203 8.57 -4.96 -12.65
C GLY A 203 7.31 -5.77 -12.37
N ALA A 204 6.22 -5.07 -12.15
CA ALA A 204 4.91 -5.71 -12.06
C ALA A 204 4.53 -6.32 -13.43
N PRO A 205 3.95 -7.54 -13.47
CA PRO A 205 3.72 -8.28 -14.72
C PRO A 205 2.86 -7.55 -15.77
N TRP A 206 2.03 -6.59 -15.34
CA TRP A 206 1.26 -5.77 -16.29
C TRP A 206 2.11 -4.78 -17.09
N TYR A 207 3.39 -4.54 -16.68
CA TYR A 207 4.33 -3.74 -17.46
C TYR A 207 5.23 -4.57 -18.37
N ASP A 208 5.15 -5.90 -18.32
CA ASP A 208 6.00 -6.81 -19.10
C ASP A 208 5.95 -6.57 -20.62
N ASN A 209 4.86 -5.99 -21.12
CA ASN A 209 4.66 -5.65 -22.52
C ASN A 209 4.56 -4.12 -22.73
N ALA A 210 5.10 -3.30 -21.82
CA ALA A 210 5.07 -1.85 -21.95
C ALA A 210 6.21 -1.35 -22.86
N PHE A 211 5.85 -0.42 -23.74
CA PHE A 211 6.73 0.28 -24.67
C PHE A 211 6.42 1.77 -24.58
N TYR A 212 7.39 2.54 -24.15
CA TYR A 212 7.28 3.99 -24.08
C TYR A 212 7.88 4.60 -25.34
N VAL A 213 7.11 5.46 -25.97
CA VAL A 213 7.51 6.27 -27.13
C VAL A 213 7.22 7.75 -26.85
N SER A 214 7.70 8.66 -27.69
CA SER A 214 7.30 10.05 -27.58
C SER A 214 5.79 10.21 -27.77
N LEU A 215 5.19 11.22 -27.15
CA LEU A 215 3.78 11.52 -27.34
C LEU A 215 3.46 11.80 -28.82
N GLY A 216 4.39 12.48 -29.53
CA GLY A 216 4.25 12.76 -30.95
C GLY A 216 4.21 11.49 -31.81
N ALA A 217 5.12 10.54 -31.54
CA ALA A 217 5.12 9.23 -32.21
C ALA A 217 3.84 8.45 -32.00
N ALA A 218 3.32 8.42 -30.76
CA ALA A 218 2.05 7.74 -30.45
C ALA A 218 0.85 8.43 -31.12
N GLN A 219 0.85 9.76 -31.17
CA GLN A 219 -0.19 10.53 -31.89
C GLN A 219 -0.17 10.27 -33.39
N ALA A 220 1.02 10.22 -34.00
CA ALA A 220 1.17 9.88 -35.40
C ALA A 220 0.71 8.43 -35.69
N LEU A 221 1.05 7.50 -34.79
CA LEU A 221 0.66 6.08 -34.92
C LEU A 221 -0.86 5.90 -34.89
N LEU A 222 -1.62 6.70 -34.11
CA LEU A 222 -3.09 6.64 -34.04
C LEU A 222 -3.80 7.62 -34.98
N ASP A 223 -3.08 8.48 -35.70
CA ASP A 223 -3.63 9.60 -36.44
C ASP A 223 -4.49 10.51 -35.56
N TRP A 224 -3.99 10.83 -34.37
CA TRP A 224 -4.64 11.69 -33.36
C TRP A 224 -3.80 12.92 -33.00
N PRO A 225 -3.56 13.87 -33.91
CA PRO A 225 -2.74 15.05 -33.60
C PRO A 225 -3.35 15.83 -32.43
N GLY A 226 -2.51 16.16 -31.43
CA GLY A 226 -2.91 16.86 -30.20
C GLY A 226 -3.81 16.07 -29.25
N GLY A 227 -4.20 14.84 -29.57
CA GLY A 227 -5.01 13.98 -28.73
C GLY A 227 -4.20 13.19 -27.71
N ALA A 228 -4.87 12.75 -26.65
CA ALA A 228 -4.35 11.82 -25.66
C ALA A 228 -5.49 10.91 -25.20
N THR A 229 -5.20 9.87 -24.43
CA THR A 229 -6.25 9.05 -23.79
C THR A 229 -6.57 9.55 -22.40
N ASN A 230 -5.60 10.15 -21.72
CA ASN A 230 -5.80 10.74 -20.40
C ASN A 230 -4.78 11.87 -20.13
N VAL A 231 -5.11 12.72 -19.16
CA VAL A 231 -4.18 13.66 -18.55
C VAL A 231 -3.88 13.20 -17.13
N LYS A 232 -2.63 12.84 -16.88
CA LYS A 232 -2.09 12.47 -15.58
C LYS A 232 -1.84 13.73 -14.76
N VAL A 233 -2.34 13.79 -13.53
CA VAL A 233 -2.16 14.92 -12.61
C VAL A 233 -1.37 14.47 -11.39
N VAL A 234 -0.19 15.05 -11.22
CA VAL A 234 0.71 14.77 -10.10
C VAL A 234 0.62 15.90 -9.08
N LEU A 235 0.40 15.54 -7.82
CA LEU A 235 0.27 16.47 -6.71
C LEU A 235 1.57 16.50 -5.88
N GLU A 236 1.79 17.60 -5.16
CA GLU A 236 2.87 17.72 -4.17
C GLU A 236 2.60 16.84 -2.95
N ASP A 237 1.34 16.80 -2.50
CA ASP A 237 0.86 15.99 -1.38
C ASP A 237 -0.17 14.97 -1.89
N GLY A 238 0.17 13.68 -1.80
CA GLY A 238 -0.70 12.55 -2.16
C GLY A 238 -1.70 12.16 -1.06
N SER A 239 -1.88 12.95 -0.02
CA SER A 239 -2.83 12.63 1.05
C SER A 239 -4.27 12.62 0.53
N PRO A 240 -5.17 11.77 1.09
CA PRO A 240 -6.57 11.72 0.68
C PRO A 240 -7.29 13.07 0.78
N ARG A 241 -6.89 13.93 1.74
CA ARG A 241 -7.44 15.28 1.90
C ARG A 241 -6.99 16.21 0.78
N ALA A 242 -5.73 16.15 0.39
CA ALA A 242 -5.18 16.94 -0.71
C ALA A 242 -5.81 16.51 -2.04
N ILE A 243 -5.88 15.20 -2.31
CA ILE A 243 -6.55 14.65 -3.50
C ILE A 243 -8.00 15.13 -3.61
N ALA A 244 -8.79 15.03 -2.53
CA ALA A 244 -10.19 15.47 -2.53
C ALA A 244 -10.34 16.99 -2.74
N ARG A 245 -9.43 17.79 -2.23
CA ARG A 245 -9.41 19.25 -2.43
C ARG A 245 -9.08 19.61 -3.87
N VAL A 246 -7.99 19.04 -4.41
CA VAL A 246 -7.50 19.33 -5.76
C VAL A 246 -8.45 18.79 -6.81
N ARG A 247 -9.10 17.65 -6.58
CA ARG A 247 -10.11 17.10 -7.48
C ARG A 247 -11.16 18.11 -7.88
N ARG A 248 -11.70 18.88 -6.93
CA ARG A 248 -12.70 19.93 -7.20
C ARG A 248 -12.16 21.04 -8.10
N VAL A 249 -10.89 21.40 -7.93
CA VAL A 249 -10.21 22.39 -8.78
C VAL A 249 -10.02 21.86 -10.19
N VAL A 250 -9.61 20.59 -10.32
CA VAL A 250 -9.44 19.93 -11.62
C VAL A 250 -10.79 19.79 -12.33
N GLU A 251 -11.85 19.35 -11.63
CA GLU A 251 -13.21 19.27 -12.17
C GLU A 251 -13.71 20.62 -12.68
N ALA A 252 -13.47 21.70 -11.94
CA ALA A 252 -13.81 23.06 -12.37
C ALA A 252 -13.00 23.49 -13.61
N ALA A 253 -11.71 23.18 -13.67
CA ALA A 253 -10.86 23.47 -14.81
C ALA A 253 -11.29 22.69 -16.07
N VAL A 254 -11.69 21.43 -15.91
CA VAL A 254 -12.25 20.59 -16.98
C VAL A 254 -13.58 21.15 -17.48
N ALA A 255 -14.49 21.51 -16.56
CA ALA A 255 -15.79 22.08 -16.93
C ALA A 255 -15.67 23.43 -17.67
N ALA A 256 -14.66 24.24 -17.33
CA ALA A 256 -14.37 25.51 -18.00
C ALA A 256 -13.62 25.35 -19.33
N ALA A 257 -13.08 24.12 -19.60
CA ALA A 257 -12.35 23.84 -20.83
C ALA A 257 -13.33 23.65 -21.99
N ARG A 258 -13.07 24.35 -23.11
CA ARG A 258 -13.76 24.10 -24.38
C ARG A 258 -13.05 22.96 -25.09
N LEU A 259 -13.41 21.73 -24.70
CA LEU A 259 -12.88 20.54 -25.36
C LEU A 259 -13.53 20.40 -26.74
N GLY A 260 -12.76 19.88 -27.70
CA GLY A 260 -13.29 19.50 -29.01
C GLY A 260 -14.38 18.44 -28.89
N PRO A 261 -15.00 18.01 -30.00
CA PRO A 261 -16.08 17.03 -29.97
C PRO A 261 -15.60 15.71 -29.36
N LEU A 262 -16.36 15.24 -28.37
CA LEU A 262 -16.16 13.92 -27.75
C LEU A 262 -16.90 12.83 -28.55
N PRO A 263 -16.46 11.59 -28.45
CA PRO A 263 -17.22 10.45 -28.97
C PRO A 263 -18.64 10.41 -28.40
N LYS A 264 -19.58 9.85 -29.17
CA LYS A 264 -20.98 9.73 -28.72
C LYS A 264 -21.06 8.87 -27.45
N SER A 265 -21.97 9.24 -26.54
CA SER A 265 -22.20 8.54 -25.27
C SER A 265 -20.94 8.42 -24.41
N THR A 266 -20.12 9.44 -24.38
CA THR A 266 -18.95 9.53 -23.51
C THR A 266 -18.92 10.81 -22.70
N GLN A 267 -18.28 10.78 -21.56
CA GLN A 267 -18.09 11.92 -20.67
C GLN A 267 -16.66 12.02 -20.18
N VAL A 268 -16.22 13.24 -19.90
CA VAL A 268 -14.92 13.45 -19.23
C VAL A 268 -15.10 13.26 -17.74
N ARG A 269 -14.26 12.41 -17.16
CA ARG A 269 -14.26 12.14 -15.71
C ARG A 269 -12.91 12.51 -15.12
N VAL A 270 -12.95 12.96 -13.87
CA VAL A 270 -11.76 13.12 -13.02
C VAL A 270 -11.75 11.96 -12.04
N GLU A 271 -10.79 11.06 -12.19
CA GLU A 271 -10.66 9.85 -11.39
C GLU A 271 -9.42 9.96 -10.49
N SER A 272 -9.51 9.51 -9.25
CA SER A 272 -8.34 9.29 -8.40
C SER A 272 -7.62 8.00 -8.79
N PHE A 273 -6.36 7.85 -8.39
CA PHE A 273 -5.60 6.62 -8.64
C PHE A 273 -6.30 5.36 -8.08
N ALA A 274 -7.06 5.50 -6.99
CA ALA A 274 -7.84 4.41 -6.40
C ALA A 274 -9.07 4.04 -7.25
N GLU A 275 -9.72 5.03 -7.87
CA GLU A 275 -10.85 4.82 -8.78
C GLU A 275 -10.40 4.28 -10.13
N ALA A 276 -9.31 4.81 -10.67
CA ALA A 276 -8.73 4.40 -11.93
C ALA A 276 -8.08 3.00 -11.82
N GLY A 277 -7.26 2.77 -10.80
CA GLY A 277 -6.56 1.53 -10.54
C GLY A 277 -7.34 0.55 -9.66
N ARG A 278 -8.63 0.36 -9.88
CA ARG A 278 -9.49 -0.51 -9.04
C ARG A 278 -8.93 -1.91 -8.82
N PHE A 279 -8.29 -2.48 -9.83
CA PHE A 279 -7.64 -3.78 -9.72
C PHE A 279 -6.53 -3.78 -8.64
N SER A 280 -5.58 -2.83 -8.72
CA SER A 280 -4.53 -2.69 -7.71
C SER A 280 -5.11 -2.31 -6.34
N TRP A 281 -6.17 -1.50 -6.31
CA TRP A 281 -6.88 -1.14 -5.10
C TRP A 281 -7.58 -2.35 -4.45
N ALA A 282 -8.16 -3.26 -5.25
CA ALA A 282 -8.73 -4.52 -4.77
C ALA A 282 -7.67 -5.42 -4.11
N ILE A 283 -6.45 -5.46 -4.67
CA ILE A 283 -5.32 -6.17 -4.03
C ILE A 283 -4.96 -5.55 -2.68
N ILE A 284 -4.89 -4.22 -2.61
CA ILE A 284 -4.63 -3.51 -1.34
C ILE A 284 -5.69 -3.84 -0.30
N GLN A 285 -6.98 -3.82 -0.68
CA GLN A 285 -8.08 -4.18 0.22
C GLN A 285 -8.03 -5.64 0.67
N ALA A 286 -7.71 -6.57 -0.24
CA ALA A 286 -7.56 -7.98 0.08
C ALA A 286 -6.40 -8.21 1.08
N ASN A 287 -5.27 -7.54 0.90
CA ASN A 287 -4.15 -7.58 1.85
C ASN A 287 -4.55 -7.03 3.23
N GLN A 288 -5.33 -5.92 3.28
CA GLN A 288 -5.82 -5.37 4.53
C GLN A 288 -6.81 -6.31 5.23
N ALA A 289 -7.71 -6.95 4.49
CA ALA A 289 -8.63 -7.95 5.03
C ALA A 289 -7.87 -9.16 5.60
N ALA A 290 -6.87 -9.67 4.88
CA ALA A 290 -6.01 -10.75 5.34
C ALA A 290 -5.25 -10.35 6.63
N LEU A 291 -4.75 -9.11 6.72
CA LEU A 291 -4.11 -8.58 7.92
C LEU A 291 -5.08 -8.55 9.11
N VAL A 292 -6.34 -8.13 8.91
CA VAL A 292 -7.36 -8.12 9.96
C VAL A 292 -7.63 -9.54 10.46
N MET A 293 -7.77 -10.53 9.57
CA MET A 293 -7.98 -11.93 9.95
C MET A 293 -6.77 -12.49 10.71
N LEU A 294 -5.55 -12.26 10.24
CA LEU A 294 -4.33 -12.68 10.93
C LEU A 294 -4.22 -12.01 12.31
N SER A 295 -4.53 -10.73 12.40
CA SER A 295 -4.53 -9.99 13.66
C SER A 295 -5.52 -10.57 14.65
N ALA A 296 -6.74 -10.91 14.22
CA ALA A 296 -7.75 -11.53 15.07
C ALA A 296 -7.26 -12.88 15.64
N PHE A 297 -6.63 -13.71 14.81
CA PHE A 297 -6.03 -14.97 15.24
C PHE A 297 -4.91 -14.77 16.28
N LEU A 298 -3.98 -13.84 16.01
CA LEU A 298 -2.88 -13.53 16.93
C LEU A 298 -3.40 -12.95 18.26
N TYR A 299 -4.44 -12.11 18.22
CA TYR A 299 -5.08 -11.58 19.43
C TYR A 299 -5.76 -12.68 20.24
N ALA A 300 -6.46 -13.61 19.60
CA ALA A 300 -7.06 -14.73 20.28
C ALA A 300 -6.02 -15.58 21.00
N ALA A 301 -4.93 -15.92 20.31
CA ALA A 301 -3.82 -16.70 20.88
C ALA A 301 -3.14 -15.97 22.06
N ALA A 302 -2.86 -14.67 21.91
CA ALA A 302 -2.29 -13.83 22.97
C ALA A 302 -3.24 -13.73 24.17
N GLY A 303 -4.54 -13.53 23.93
CA GLY A 303 -5.57 -13.44 24.97
C GLY A 303 -5.64 -14.69 25.84
N VAL A 304 -5.66 -15.88 25.22
CA VAL A 304 -5.62 -17.15 25.94
C VAL A 304 -4.36 -17.28 26.81
N GLY A 305 -3.20 -16.88 26.25
CA GLY A 305 -1.95 -16.86 27.00
C GLY A 305 -2.00 -15.96 28.24
N VAL A 306 -2.58 -14.76 28.13
CA VAL A 306 -2.77 -13.83 29.25
C VAL A 306 -3.69 -14.43 30.32
N VAL A 307 -4.84 -14.94 29.91
CA VAL A 307 -5.81 -15.56 30.85
C VAL A 307 -5.16 -16.69 31.62
N ASN A 308 -4.47 -17.59 30.94
CA ASN A 308 -3.78 -18.72 31.59
C ASN A 308 -2.70 -18.25 32.57
N ALA A 309 -1.86 -17.30 32.17
CA ALA A 309 -0.83 -16.75 33.04
C ALA A 309 -1.40 -16.07 34.29
N MET A 310 -2.48 -15.32 34.13
CA MET A 310 -3.14 -14.63 35.23
C MET A 310 -3.89 -15.59 36.16
N LEU A 311 -4.57 -16.61 35.63
CA LEU A 311 -5.21 -17.65 36.46
C LEU A 311 -4.17 -18.39 37.33
N MET A 312 -3.01 -18.73 36.75
CA MET A 312 -1.92 -19.32 37.48
C MET A 312 -1.40 -18.38 38.57
N SER A 313 -1.27 -17.07 38.24
CA SER A 313 -0.88 -16.04 39.22
C SER A 313 -1.85 -15.95 40.40
N VAL A 314 -3.15 -16.02 40.13
CA VAL A 314 -4.19 -16.02 41.16
C VAL A 314 -4.05 -17.23 42.08
N ARG A 315 -3.88 -18.44 41.51
CA ARG A 315 -3.71 -19.71 42.26
C ARG A 315 -2.49 -19.68 43.16
N GLU A 316 -1.34 -19.27 42.69
CA GLU A 316 -0.09 -19.17 43.47
C GLU A 316 -0.17 -18.16 44.61
N ARG A 317 -1.01 -17.10 44.46
CA ARG A 317 -1.12 -16.00 45.42
C ARG A 317 -2.43 -16.04 46.20
N THR A 318 -3.16 -17.18 46.18
CA THR A 318 -4.47 -17.35 46.84
C THR A 318 -4.40 -16.95 48.31
N ARG A 319 -3.36 -17.39 49.04
CA ARG A 319 -3.17 -17.06 50.45
C ARG A 319 -2.88 -15.59 50.67
N GLU A 320 -2.09 -14.92 49.85
CA GLU A 320 -1.85 -13.48 49.92
C GLU A 320 -3.14 -12.68 49.68
N ILE A 321 -3.95 -13.11 48.69
CA ILE A 321 -5.24 -12.50 48.37
C ILE A 321 -6.19 -12.64 49.55
N GLY A 322 -6.26 -13.87 50.12
CA GLY A 322 -7.06 -14.16 51.33
C GLY A 322 -6.69 -13.29 52.51
N THR A 323 -5.39 -13.14 52.84
CA THR A 323 -4.87 -12.27 53.88
C THR A 323 -5.24 -10.81 53.65
N MET A 324 -5.04 -10.29 52.43
CA MET A 324 -5.42 -8.90 52.08
C MET A 324 -6.93 -8.66 52.28
N ARG A 325 -7.76 -9.65 51.92
CA ARG A 325 -9.20 -9.57 52.10
C ARG A 325 -9.63 -9.68 53.57
N ALA A 326 -8.98 -10.53 54.34
CA ALA A 326 -9.20 -10.66 55.79
C ALA A 326 -8.86 -9.34 56.54
N LEU A 327 -7.83 -8.62 56.05
CA LEU A 327 -7.46 -7.26 56.54
C LEU A 327 -8.37 -6.14 55.99
N GLY A 328 -9.53 -6.47 55.35
CA GLY A 328 -10.55 -5.49 54.97
C GLY A 328 -10.36 -4.89 53.55
N MET A 329 -9.50 -5.44 52.71
CA MET A 329 -9.37 -4.97 51.31
C MET A 329 -10.67 -5.23 50.52
N ARG A 330 -11.27 -4.16 49.95
CA ARG A 330 -12.48 -4.25 49.12
C ARG A 330 -12.22 -5.05 47.84
N ARG A 331 -13.21 -5.84 47.38
CA ARG A 331 -13.14 -6.62 46.11
C ARG A 331 -12.65 -5.79 44.91
N SER A 332 -13.17 -4.57 44.80
CA SER A 332 -12.77 -3.66 43.70
C SER A 332 -11.29 -3.28 43.69
N ARG A 333 -10.61 -3.27 44.85
CA ARG A 333 -9.17 -3.02 44.92
C ARG A 333 -8.37 -4.23 44.47
N VAL A 334 -8.83 -5.45 44.76
CA VAL A 334 -8.23 -6.68 44.24
C VAL A 334 -8.34 -6.74 42.72
N VAL A 335 -9.53 -6.46 42.15
CA VAL A 335 -9.73 -6.40 40.71
C VAL A 335 -8.79 -5.37 40.08
N ARG A 336 -8.72 -4.15 40.60
CA ARG A 336 -7.84 -3.10 40.10
C ARG A 336 -6.36 -3.52 40.11
N LEU A 337 -5.91 -4.23 41.15
CA LEU A 337 -4.53 -4.69 41.24
C LEU A 337 -4.20 -5.65 40.09
N PHE A 338 -5.02 -6.67 39.83
CA PHE A 338 -4.80 -7.62 38.74
C PHE A 338 -4.95 -7.02 37.35
N VAL A 339 -5.89 -6.09 37.18
CA VAL A 339 -6.05 -5.35 35.91
C VAL A 339 -4.82 -4.49 35.63
N LEU A 340 -4.27 -3.80 36.65
CA LEU A 340 -3.02 -3.04 36.51
C LEU A 340 -1.81 -3.95 36.26
N GLU A 341 -1.79 -5.17 36.81
CA GLU A 341 -0.76 -6.16 36.50
C GLU A 341 -0.83 -6.62 35.05
N GLY A 342 -2.03 -6.92 34.54
CA GLY A 342 -2.26 -7.23 33.10
C GLY A 342 -1.88 -6.08 32.18
N LEU A 343 -2.26 -4.84 32.53
CA LEU A 343 -1.90 -3.64 31.79
C LEU A 343 -0.38 -3.45 31.76
N ALA A 344 0.30 -3.59 32.89
CA ALA A 344 1.75 -3.43 32.97
C ALA A 344 2.51 -4.51 32.15
N LEU A 345 2.05 -5.78 32.27
CA LEU A 345 2.60 -6.88 31.48
C LEU A 345 2.39 -6.62 29.97
N GLY A 346 1.17 -6.21 29.59
CA GLY A 346 0.84 -5.86 28.20
C GLY A 346 1.68 -4.71 27.66
N ALA A 347 1.87 -3.66 28.45
CA ALA A 347 2.67 -2.50 28.04
C ALA A 347 4.15 -2.86 27.81
N VAL A 348 4.76 -3.60 28.74
CA VAL A 348 6.16 -4.06 28.59
C VAL A 348 6.31 -4.97 27.38
N SER A 349 5.39 -5.91 27.19
CA SER A 349 5.40 -6.85 26.06
C SER A 349 5.17 -6.14 24.73
N ALA A 350 4.26 -5.15 24.70
CA ALA A 350 3.99 -4.37 23.49
C ALA A 350 5.21 -3.55 23.06
N VAL A 351 5.91 -2.92 24.01
CA VAL A 351 7.14 -2.16 23.73
C VAL A 351 8.25 -3.09 23.23
N ALA A 352 8.48 -4.21 23.92
CA ALA A 352 9.49 -5.19 23.53
C ALA A 352 9.19 -5.79 22.13
N GLY A 353 7.93 -6.19 21.88
CA GLY A 353 7.49 -6.73 20.61
C GLY A 353 7.55 -5.71 19.48
N ALA A 354 7.14 -4.46 19.74
CA ALA A 354 7.23 -3.38 18.77
C ALA A 354 8.69 -3.06 18.40
N ALA A 355 9.60 -3.09 19.37
CA ALA A 355 11.02 -2.87 19.13
C ALA A 355 11.62 -4.00 18.26
N VAL A 356 11.34 -5.27 18.58
CA VAL A 356 11.83 -6.44 17.82
C VAL A 356 11.19 -6.45 16.42
N GLY A 357 9.86 -6.36 16.34
CA GLY A 357 9.15 -6.34 15.05
C GLY A 357 9.57 -5.16 14.18
N GLY A 358 9.72 -3.97 14.76
CA GLY A 358 10.20 -2.77 14.06
C GLY A 358 11.62 -2.93 13.54
N ALA A 359 12.54 -3.50 14.33
CA ALA A 359 13.91 -3.78 13.88
C ALA A 359 13.94 -4.75 12.70
N VAL A 360 13.11 -5.82 12.74
CA VAL A 360 12.97 -6.77 11.63
C VAL A 360 12.42 -6.08 10.38
N VAL A 361 11.36 -5.25 10.51
CA VAL A 361 10.80 -4.49 9.38
C VAL A 361 11.83 -3.57 8.76
N LEU A 362 12.61 -2.83 9.57
CA LEU A 362 13.67 -1.93 9.08
C LEU A 362 14.78 -2.70 8.36
N TYR A 363 15.19 -3.85 8.90
CA TYR A 363 16.17 -4.72 8.24
C TYR A 363 15.67 -5.21 6.88
N LEU A 364 14.43 -5.72 6.82
CA LEU A 364 13.82 -6.21 5.58
C LEU A 364 13.53 -5.07 4.59
N ALA A 365 13.23 -3.86 5.08
CA ALA A 365 13.08 -2.68 4.23
C ALA A 365 14.39 -2.28 3.55
N ALA A 366 15.52 -2.46 4.21
CA ALA A 366 16.85 -2.18 3.64
C ALA A 366 17.33 -3.31 2.70
N ALA A 367 17.07 -4.57 3.06
CA ALA A 367 17.52 -5.73 2.27
C ALA A 367 16.62 -6.00 1.04
N GLY A 368 15.34 -5.69 1.13
CA GLY A 368 14.33 -6.13 0.16
C GLY A 368 14.01 -7.62 0.28
N ILE A 369 12.78 -8.00 -0.01
CA ILE A 369 12.33 -9.41 -0.02
C ILE A 369 12.12 -9.81 -1.48
N PRO A 370 12.95 -10.71 -2.06
CA PRO A 370 12.79 -11.13 -3.44
C PRO A 370 11.52 -11.99 -3.62
N MET A 371 10.63 -11.59 -4.51
CA MET A 371 9.39 -12.28 -4.86
C MET A 371 9.63 -13.23 -6.04
N LYS A 372 10.15 -14.43 -5.77
CA LYS A 372 10.52 -15.41 -6.82
C LYS A 372 9.31 -16.01 -7.53
N ALA A 373 8.16 -16.13 -6.85
CA ALA A 373 6.94 -16.62 -7.47
C ALA A 373 6.23 -15.49 -8.22
N ALA A 374 5.89 -15.69 -9.49
CA ALA A 374 5.22 -14.68 -10.32
C ALA A 374 3.92 -14.15 -9.68
N ALA A 375 3.12 -15.03 -9.04
CA ALA A 375 1.91 -14.61 -8.34
C ALA A 375 2.19 -13.66 -7.16
N LEU A 376 3.27 -13.91 -6.41
CA LEU A 376 3.67 -13.03 -5.29
C LEU A 376 4.22 -11.70 -5.80
N ALA A 377 5.04 -11.71 -6.84
CA ALA A 377 5.54 -10.51 -7.50
C ALA A 377 4.38 -9.66 -8.03
N TRP A 378 3.35 -10.31 -8.55
CA TRP A 378 2.15 -9.67 -9.04
C TRP A 378 1.35 -8.99 -7.92
N MET A 379 1.17 -9.66 -6.78
CA MET A 379 0.51 -9.10 -5.60
C MET A 379 1.33 -8.00 -4.92
N ALA A 380 2.66 -8.11 -4.94
CA ALA A 380 3.56 -7.12 -4.34
C ALA A 380 3.79 -5.89 -5.24
N GLY A 381 3.41 -5.96 -6.53
CA GLY A 381 3.67 -4.89 -7.48
C GLY A 381 5.11 -4.81 -7.98
N GLY A 382 5.89 -5.91 -7.84
CA GLY A 382 7.28 -5.99 -8.31
C GLY A 382 8.02 -7.23 -7.82
N GLU A 383 9.21 -7.48 -8.35
CA GLU A 383 10.05 -8.64 -8.00
C GLU A 383 10.70 -8.53 -6.61
N THR A 384 10.72 -7.36 -6.02
CA THR A 384 11.25 -7.12 -4.67
C THR A 384 10.23 -6.33 -3.87
N LEU A 385 9.86 -6.85 -2.70
CA LEU A 385 9.00 -6.17 -1.75
C LEU A 385 9.85 -5.46 -0.70
N TYR A 386 9.58 -4.19 -0.49
CA TYR A 386 10.18 -3.38 0.57
C TYR A 386 9.12 -3.09 1.66
N PRO A 387 9.15 -3.81 2.80
CA PRO A 387 8.27 -3.53 3.92
C PRO A 387 8.39 -2.08 4.39
N ALA A 388 7.30 -1.49 4.88
CA ALA A 388 7.30 -0.10 5.33
C ALA A 388 6.97 0.00 6.82
N LEU A 389 7.83 0.65 7.61
CA LEU A 389 7.55 0.94 9.00
C LEU A 389 6.70 2.21 9.12
N VAL A 390 5.40 2.05 9.30
CA VAL A 390 4.46 3.16 9.49
C VAL A 390 4.21 3.35 10.99
N PRO A 391 4.59 4.51 11.59
CA PRO A 391 4.46 4.72 13.03
C PRO A 391 3.04 4.50 13.57
N SER A 392 2.01 4.88 12.82
CA SER A 392 0.62 4.67 13.21
C SER A 392 0.22 3.19 13.25
N SER A 393 0.78 2.34 12.36
CA SER A 393 0.54 0.90 12.36
C SER A 393 1.21 0.22 13.55
N VAL A 394 2.44 0.61 13.87
CA VAL A 394 3.16 0.15 15.07
C VAL A 394 2.42 0.53 16.34
N LEU A 395 1.97 1.79 16.44
CA LEU A 395 1.23 2.28 17.59
C LEU A 395 -0.11 1.52 17.75
N ARG A 396 -0.84 1.30 16.66
CA ARG A 396 -2.09 0.50 16.68
C ARG A 396 -1.83 -0.92 17.17
N ALA A 397 -0.80 -1.59 16.66
CA ALA A 397 -0.43 -2.94 17.08
C ALA A 397 -0.06 -2.98 18.57
N ALA A 398 0.74 -2.03 19.05
CA ALA A 398 1.11 -1.94 20.46
C ALA A 398 -0.09 -1.67 21.37
N LEU A 399 -0.92 -0.67 21.04
CA LEU A 399 -2.11 -0.32 21.83
C LEU A 399 -3.13 -1.46 21.89
N SER A 400 -3.34 -2.17 20.79
CA SER A 400 -4.30 -3.29 20.75
C SER A 400 -3.89 -4.44 21.67
N ILE A 401 -2.59 -4.75 21.78
CA ILE A 401 -2.10 -5.76 22.73
C ILE A 401 -2.28 -5.28 24.17
N VAL A 402 -2.01 -4.01 24.48
CA VAL A 402 -2.24 -3.44 25.82
C VAL A 402 -3.71 -3.51 26.20
N VAL A 403 -4.60 -3.14 25.30
CA VAL A 403 -6.07 -3.25 25.51
C VAL A 403 -6.46 -4.71 25.71
N LEU A 404 -6.01 -5.60 24.83
CA LEU A 404 -6.31 -7.02 24.90
C LEU A 404 -5.86 -7.63 26.23
N SER A 405 -4.63 -7.38 26.67
CA SER A 405 -4.09 -7.90 27.94
C SER A 405 -4.88 -7.38 29.14
N THR A 406 -5.28 -6.10 29.09
CA THR A 406 -6.10 -5.49 30.13
C THR A 406 -7.49 -6.13 30.21
N VAL A 407 -8.13 -6.35 29.08
CA VAL A 407 -9.45 -7.02 28.99
C VAL A 407 -9.35 -8.49 29.40
N ALA A 408 -8.35 -9.21 28.90
CA ALA A 408 -8.11 -10.61 29.25
C ALA A 408 -7.83 -10.82 30.74
N ALA A 409 -7.22 -9.84 31.40
CA ALA A 409 -6.98 -9.87 32.85
C ALA A 409 -8.25 -9.69 33.69
N LEU A 410 -9.35 -9.19 33.12
CA LEU A 410 -10.61 -8.98 33.87
C LEU A 410 -11.18 -10.31 34.42
N TYR A 411 -11.22 -11.36 33.60
CA TYR A 411 -11.77 -12.64 34.04
C TYR A 411 -11.02 -13.22 35.27
N PRO A 412 -9.68 -13.38 35.23
CA PRO A 412 -8.93 -13.80 36.41
C PRO A 412 -9.06 -12.85 37.60
N ALA A 413 -9.09 -11.53 37.35
CA ALA A 413 -9.24 -10.53 38.42
C ALA A 413 -10.57 -10.65 39.16
N PHE A 414 -11.66 -10.86 38.43
CA PHE A 414 -12.95 -11.12 39.02
C PHE A 414 -12.98 -12.45 39.80
N SER A 415 -12.39 -13.52 39.27
CA SER A 415 -12.23 -14.79 39.95
C SER A 415 -11.48 -14.64 41.27
N ALA A 416 -10.34 -13.96 41.24
CA ALA A 416 -9.54 -13.65 42.44
C ALA A 416 -10.33 -12.85 43.51
N SER A 417 -11.17 -11.91 43.08
CA SER A 417 -11.95 -11.08 43.99
C SER A 417 -13.06 -11.81 44.72
N ARG A 418 -13.47 -12.98 44.22
CA ARG A 418 -14.56 -13.80 44.81
C ARG A 418 -14.04 -14.86 45.80
N LEU A 419 -12.73 -15.07 45.93
CA LEU A 419 -12.13 -16.00 46.87
C LEU A 419 -12.58 -15.65 48.31
N GLU A 420 -13.07 -16.64 49.02
CA GLU A 420 -13.46 -16.49 50.44
C GLU A 420 -12.20 -16.55 51.33
N PRO A 421 -12.04 -15.61 52.30
CA PRO A 421 -10.84 -15.59 53.17
C PRO A 421 -10.63 -16.90 53.92
N ARG A 422 -11.71 -17.60 54.26
CA ARG A 422 -11.70 -18.88 55.00
C ARG A 422 -11.08 -20.00 54.14
N GLU A 423 -11.51 -20.14 52.90
CA GLU A 423 -10.99 -21.14 51.96
C GLU A 423 -9.54 -20.83 51.52
N ALA A 424 -9.25 -19.53 51.34
CA ALA A 424 -7.92 -19.09 50.92
C ALA A 424 -6.83 -19.33 51.98
N LEU A 425 -7.18 -19.33 53.25
CA LEU A 425 -6.24 -19.58 54.37
C LEU A 425 -6.07 -21.08 54.70
N GLN A 426 -6.99 -21.94 54.25
CA GLN A 426 -6.95 -23.39 54.44
C GLN A 426 -6.27 -24.15 53.27
N HIS A 427 -5.94 -23.45 52.17
CA HIS A 427 -5.22 -24.05 51.05
C HIS A 427 -3.74 -24.27 51.45
N VAL A 428 -3.38 -25.54 51.59
CA VAL A 428 -1.99 -26.01 51.84
C VAL A 428 -1.21 -26.08 50.52
#